data_b7f7b675c347a0977caf1b2a06904540
#
_entry.id   b7f7b675c347a0977caf1b2a06904540
#
_cell.length_a   1.000
_cell.length_b   1.000
_cell.length_c   1.000
_cell.angle_alpha   90.00
_cell.angle_beta   90.00
_cell.angle_gamma   90.00
#
_symmetry.space_group_name_H-M   'P 1'
#
loop_
_entity.id
_entity.type
_entity.pdbx_description
1 polymer ?
#
loop_
_entity_poly.entity_id
_entity_poly.type
_entity_poly.pdbx_seq_one_letter_code
_entity_poly.pdbx_strand_id
1 'polypeptide(L)'
;MLKKSLTALALAAAALGAQAADVVLKVAATAVPHAEILNFVKPQLKAQGVDLQVKEFSDYVQPNLAVQDKQLDANFFQHQPYLDSFNKDRKTDLVTVPNGKVHVEPFGAYSNKIKSVKELKDGATVAIPNDPSNGGRALILLAKQGLIELKDPQSLTPTPLDVVKNPKKLKFLPNVEAALLPQMYNNDEGDAVVINANYAIDAGLDPVKDPIAVESGENNPYANIITVHR
;
A
#
# COMPACT_ATOMS: atom_id res chain seq x y z
N MET A 1 -40.03 -34.30 46.57
CA MET A 1 -39.67 -33.00 45.93
C MET A 1 -38.21 -32.84 45.56
N LEU A 2 -37.31 -33.79 45.85
CA LEU A 2 -35.87 -33.67 45.60
C LEU A 2 -35.41 -34.03 44.18
N LYS A 3 -36.22 -34.78 43.41
CA LYS A 3 -35.83 -35.25 42.02
C LYS A 3 -36.05 -34.21 40.91
N LYS A 4 -36.85 -33.17 41.14
CA LYS A 4 -37.09 -32.11 40.12
C LYS A 4 -36.08 -30.99 40.14
N SER A 5 -35.34 -30.81 41.22
CA SER A 5 -34.33 -29.75 41.38
C SER A 5 -32.97 -30.10 40.72
N LEU A 6 -32.65 -31.38 40.57
CA LEU A 6 -31.38 -31.80 39.95
C LEU A 6 -31.39 -31.65 38.43
N THR A 7 -32.57 -31.78 37.77
CA THR A 7 -32.68 -31.65 36.31
C THR A 7 -32.57 -30.20 35.84
N ALA A 8 -33.01 -29.24 36.65
CA ALA A 8 -32.89 -27.82 36.36
C ALA A 8 -31.42 -27.29 36.48
N LEU A 9 -30.65 -27.87 37.41
CA LEU A 9 -29.23 -27.51 37.57
C LEU A 9 -28.34 -28.05 36.45
N ALA A 10 -28.69 -29.22 35.89
CA ALA A 10 -27.94 -29.82 34.77
C ALA A 10 -28.19 -29.09 33.43
N LEU A 11 -29.36 -28.49 33.20
CA LEU A 11 -29.65 -27.68 32.02
C LEU A 11 -29.00 -26.29 32.11
N ALA A 12 -28.85 -25.70 33.30
CA ALA A 12 -28.19 -24.43 33.50
C ALA A 12 -26.65 -24.53 33.30
N ALA A 13 -26.03 -25.68 33.62
CA ALA A 13 -24.62 -25.92 33.42
C ALA A 13 -24.27 -26.19 31.92
N ALA A 14 -25.23 -26.67 31.12
CA ALA A 14 -25.01 -26.89 29.69
C ALA A 14 -25.10 -25.60 28.85
N ALA A 15 -25.70 -24.54 29.39
CA ALA A 15 -25.82 -23.25 28.71
C ALA A 15 -24.54 -22.36 28.78
N LEU A 16 -23.58 -22.73 29.63
CA LEU A 16 -22.33 -21.95 29.86
C LEU A 16 -21.15 -22.38 28.99
N GLY A 17 -21.34 -23.32 28.05
CA GLY A 17 -20.23 -23.95 27.31
C GLY A 17 -20.21 -23.78 25.81
N ALA A 18 -21.14 -23.06 25.21
CA ALA A 18 -21.08 -22.77 23.78
C ALA A 18 -20.29 -21.48 23.52
N GLN A 19 -18.98 -21.51 23.77
CA GLN A 19 -18.11 -20.50 23.25
C GLN A 19 -18.08 -20.71 21.73
N ALA A 20 -18.64 -19.77 20.99
CA ALA A 20 -18.55 -19.81 19.53
C ALA A 20 -17.07 -19.93 19.15
N ALA A 21 -16.75 -20.86 18.24
CA ALA A 21 -15.39 -20.96 17.74
C ALA A 21 -14.98 -19.62 17.13
N ASP A 22 -13.76 -19.18 17.38
CA ASP A 22 -13.23 -17.95 16.80
C ASP A 22 -13.33 -18.01 15.27
N VAL A 23 -13.75 -16.92 14.68
CA VAL A 23 -13.71 -16.75 13.22
C VAL A 23 -12.26 -16.50 12.84
N VAL A 24 -11.69 -17.36 12.00
CA VAL A 24 -10.34 -17.15 11.46
C VAL A 24 -10.42 -16.18 10.29
N LEU A 25 -9.65 -15.07 10.36
CA LEU A 25 -9.54 -14.06 9.31
C LEU A 25 -8.07 -14.00 8.84
N LYS A 26 -7.83 -14.38 7.57
CA LYS A 26 -6.51 -14.39 6.97
C LYS A 26 -6.30 -13.16 6.10
N VAL A 27 -5.32 -12.32 6.44
CA VAL A 27 -5.08 -11.03 5.76
C VAL A 27 -3.66 -10.96 5.22
N ALA A 28 -3.53 -10.65 3.92
CA ALA A 28 -2.26 -10.32 3.30
C ALA A 28 -1.87 -8.87 3.62
N ALA A 29 -0.60 -8.62 3.91
CA ALA A 29 -0.09 -7.27 4.16
C ALA A 29 1.38 -7.15 3.73
N THR A 30 1.87 -5.95 3.47
CA THR A 30 3.30 -5.66 3.49
C THR A 30 3.76 -5.49 4.94
N ALA A 31 5.06 -5.70 5.22
CA ALA A 31 5.60 -5.75 6.58
C ALA A 31 5.30 -4.47 7.37
N VAL A 32 5.72 -3.32 6.86
CA VAL A 32 5.52 -2.02 7.49
C VAL A 32 4.81 -1.04 6.56
N PRO A 33 3.89 -0.21 7.06
CA PRO A 33 3.31 -0.22 8.41
C PRO A 33 2.14 -1.21 8.55
N HIS A 34 1.76 -1.90 7.47
CA HIS A 34 0.47 -2.62 7.35
C HIS A 34 0.37 -3.82 8.29
N ALA A 35 1.35 -4.75 8.28
CA ALA A 35 1.34 -5.89 9.19
C ALA A 35 1.51 -5.44 10.65
N GLU A 36 2.26 -4.37 10.91
CA GLU A 36 2.38 -3.80 12.26
C GLU A 36 1.02 -3.30 12.79
N ILE A 37 0.26 -2.56 11.96
CA ILE A 37 -1.08 -2.08 12.29
C ILE A 37 -2.02 -3.26 12.58
N LEU A 38 -2.01 -4.29 11.72
CA LEU A 38 -2.83 -5.49 11.90
C LEU A 38 -2.45 -6.25 13.18
N ASN A 39 -1.17 -6.40 13.46
CA ASN A 39 -0.67 -7.06 14.67
C ASN A 39 -1.01 -6.27 15.94
N PHE A 40 -1.03 -4.93 15.85
CA PHE A 40 -1.46 -4.07 16.96
C PHE A 40 -2.93 -4.28 17.34
N VAL A 41 -3.83 -4.44 16.36
CA VAL A 41 -5.26 -4.65 16.61
C VAL A 41 -5.63 -6.11 16.87
N LYS A 42 -4.75 -7.06 16.61
CA LYS A 42 -4.98 -8.50 16.75
C LYS A 42 -5.51 -8.92 18.14
N PRO A 43 -4.96 -8.44 19.29
CA PRO A 43 -5.50 -8.80 20.60
C PRO A 43 -6.93 -8.30 20.81
N GLN A 44 -7.29 -7.14 20.26
CA GLN A 44 -8.63 -6.56 20.35
C GLN A 44 -9.64 -7.39 19.55
N LEU A 45 -9.26 -7.84 18.35
CA LEU A 45 -10.06 -8.72 17.51
C LEU A 45 -10.25 -10.10 18.16
N LYS A 46 -9.20 -10.64 18.77
CA LYS A 46 -9.26 -11.90 19.52
C LYS A 46 -10.27 -11.85 20.65
N ALA A 47 -10.33 -10.74 21.39
CA ALA A 47 -11.31 -10.53 22.45
C ALA A 47 -12.75 -10.47 21.92
N GLN A 48 -12.93 -10.24 20.61
CA GLN A 48 -14.23 -10.24 19.91
C GLN A 48 -14.53 -11.57 19.19
N GLY A 49 -13.73 -12.62 19.41
CA GLY A 49 -13.89 -13.93 18.76
C GLY A 49 -13.35 -13.98 17.32
N VAL A 50 -12.43 -13.09 16.95
CA VAL A 50 -11.77 -13.11 15.63
C VAL A 50 -10.30 -13.45 15.80
N ASP A 51 -9.86 -14.58 15.18
CA ASP A 51 -8.46 -14.99 15.11
C ASP A 51 -7.82 -14.42 13.83
N LEU A 52 -7.20 -13.25 13.94
CA LEU A 52 -6.52 -12.60 12.83
C LEU A 52 -5.18 -13.28 12.54
N GLN A 53 -5.02 -13.78 11.32
CA GLN A 53 -3.78 -14.36 10.79
C GLN A 53 -3.23 -13.45 9.70
N VAL A 54 -2.08 -12.84 9.95
CA VAL A 54 -1.41 -11.94 9.00
C VAL A 54 -0.37 -12.73 8.22
N LYS A 55 -0.45 -12.63 6.88
CA LYS A 55 0.57 -13.17 5.97
C LYS A 55 1.27 -12.01 5.27
N GLU A 56 2.57 -11.88 5.51
CA GLU A 56 3.38 -10.82 4.92
C GLU A 56 3.83 -11.16 3.50
N PHE A 57 3.92 -10.12 2.67
CA PHE A 57 4.40 -10.16 1.29
C PHE A 57 5.35 -8.99 1.05
N SER A 58 6.33 -9.21 0.18
CA SER A 58 7.34 -8.21 -0.19
C SER A 58 7.06 -7.49 -1.51
N ASP A 59 5.96 -7.85 -2.22
CA ASP A 59 5.56 -7.26 -3.50
C ASP A 59 4.10 -6.82 -3.48
N TYR A 60 3.66 -6.12 -4.54
CA TYR A 60 2.29 -5.60 -4.65
C TYR A 60 1.35 -6.46 -5.51
N VAL A 61 1.85 -7.53 -6.13
CA VAL A 61 1.05 -8.40 -7.01
C VAL A 61 0.42 -9.54 -6.24
N GLN A 62 1.23 -10.27 -5.47
CA GLN A 62 0.82 -11.49 -4.77
C GLN A 62 -0.31 -11.28 -3.75
N PRO A 63 -0.37 -10.18 -2.96
CA PRO A 63 -1.48 -9.96 -2.04
C PRO A 63 -2.84 -9.90 -2.72
N ASN A 64 -2.94 -9.29 -3.90
CA ASN A 64 -4.18 -9.24 -4.67
C ASN A 64 -4.53 -10.60 -5.29
N LEU A 65 -3.56 -11.33 -5.83
CA LEU A 65 -3.79 -12.65 -6.38
C LEU A 65 -4.27 -13.64 -5.30
N ALA A 66 -3.67 -13.61 -4.11
CA ALA A 66 -4.05 -14.49 -3.01
C ALA A 66 -5.50 -14.26 -2.55
N VAL A 67 -5.98 -13.01 -2.59
CA VAL A 67 -7.40 -12.69 -2.28
C VAL A 67 -8.31 -13.04 -3.46
N GLN A 68 -7.88 -12.76 -4.70
CA GLN A 68 -8.64 -13.15 -5.90
C GLN A 68 -8.87 -14.65 -5.96
N ASP A 69 -7.85 -15.44 -5.62
CA ASP A 69 -7.91 -16.91 -5.63
C ASP A 69 -8.54 -17.49 -4.35
N LYS A 70 -9.06 -16.63 -3.46
CA LYS A 70 -9.70 -17.01 -2.18
C LYS A 70 -8.81 -17.83 -1.25
N GLN A 71 -7.48 -17.68 -1.38
CA GLN A 71 -6.49 -18.27 -0.47
C GLN A 71 -6.41 -17.48 0.84
N LEU A 72 -6.66 -16.16 0.77
CA LEU A 72 -6.75 -15.24 1.88
C LEU A 72 -8.06 -14.45 1.78
N ASP A 73 -8.56 -14.00 2.92
CA ASP A 73 -9.88 -13.35 3.01
C ASP A 73 -9.83 -11.88 2.61
N ALA A 74 -8.71 -11.21 2.92
CA ALA A 74 -8.52 -9.78 2.66
C ALA A 74 -7.05 -9.46 2.42
N ASN A 75 -6.79 -8.22 1.93
CA ASN A 75 -5.46 -7.63 1.98
C ASN A 75 -5.50 -6.18 2.47
N PHE A 76 -4.35 -5.74 3.00
CA PHE A 76 -4.10 -4.39 3.45
C PHE A 76 -2.66 -4.02 3.11
N PHE A 77 -2.45 -3.33 1.97
CA PHE A 77 -1.11 -2.95 1.46
C PHE A 77 -1.17 -1.87 0.37
N GLN A 78 -2.34 -1.58 -0.19
CA GLN A 78 -2.53 -0.82 -1.41
C GLN A 78 -3.50 0.36 -1.22
N HIS A 79 -3.43 1.32 -2.13
CA HIS A 79 -4.39 2.42 -2.24
C HIS A 79 -5.39 2.19 -3.39
N GLN A 80 -6.51 2.93 -3.38
CA GLN A 80 -7.60 2.75 -4.35
C GLN A 80 -7.15 2.83 -5.82
N PRO A 81 -6.34 3.82 -6.26
CA PRO A 81 -5.90 3.88 -7.66
C PRO A 81 -5.08 2.66 -8.11
N TYR A 82 -4.32 2.04 -7.19
CA TYR A 82 -3.60 0.79 -7.50
C TYR A 82 -4.58 -0.37 -7.70
N LEU A 83 -5.56 -0.52 -6.81
CA LEU A 83 -6.60 -1.56 -6.93
C LEU A 83 -7.36 -1.42 -8.25
N ASP A 84 -7.78 -0.20 -8.62
CA ASP A 84 -8.52 0.07 -9.85
C ASP A 84 -7.71 -0.33 -11.10
N SER A 85 -6.42 0.04 -11.12
CA SER A 85 -5.50 -0.34 -12.19
C SER A 85 -5.27 -1.85 -12.24
N PHE A 86 -5.05 -2.49 -11.08
CA PHE A 86 -4.84 -3.93 -10.97
C PHE A 86 -6.07 -4.72 -11.49
N ASN A 87 -7.27 -4.35 -11.04
CA ASN A 87 -8.52 -4.99 -11.49
C ASN A 87 -8.70 -4.87 -13.00
N LYS A 88 -8.44 -3.68 -13.56
CA LYS A 88 -8.54 -3.44 -15.01
C LYS A 88 -7.57 -4.31 -15.80
N ASP A 89 -6.30 -4.35 -15.37
CA ASP A 89 -5.23 -4.99 -16.12
C ASP A 89 -5.25 -6.52 -15.96
N ARG A 90 -5.61 -7.00 -14.77
CA ARG A 90 -5.64 -8.44 -14.43
C ARG A 90 -7.03 -9.06 -14.53
N LYS A 91 -8.08 -8.26 -14.78
CA LYS A 91 -9.49 -8.69 -14.82
C LYS A 91 -9.92 -9.37 -13.54
N THR A 92 -9.48 -8.84 -12.39
CA THR A 92 -9.84 -9.32 -11.07
C THR A 92 -11.11 -8.63 -10.55
N ASP A 93 -11.79 -9.23 -9.56
CA ASP A 93 -13.02 -8.70 -8.96
C ASP A 93 -12.82 -8.42 -7.46
N LEU A 94 -11.86 -7.56 -7.18
CA LEU A 94 -11.52 -7.15 -5.83
C LEU A 94 -12.19 -5.81 -5.51
N VAL A 95 -12.65 -5.65 -4.26
CA VAL A 95 -13.36 -4.44 -3.82
C VAL A 95 -12.87 -3.96 -2.48
N THR A 96 -12.90 -2.65 -2.27
CA THR A 96 -12.68 -2.03 -0.97
C THR A 96 -13.88 -2.31 -0.06
N VAL A 97 -13.64 -2.75 1.17
CA VAL A 97 -14.72 -2.92 2.16
C VAL A 97 -15.35 -1.56 2.53
N PRO A 98 -16.63 -1.52 2.96
CA PRO A 98 -17.23 -0.30 3.48
C PRO A 98 -16.37 0.32 4.58
N ASN A 99 -16.10 1.63 4.50
CA ASN A 99 -15.19 2.37 5.40
C ASN A 99 -13.75 1.83 5.44
N GLY A 100 -13.31 1.12 4.38
CA GLY A 100 -12.01 0.46 4.30
C GLY A 100 -10.83 1.37 4.01
N LYS A 101 -10.98 2.69 3.93
CA LYS A 101 -9.87 3.65 3.84
C LYS A 101 -9.27 3.86 5.23
N VAL A 102 -7.98 3.59 5.39
CA VAL A 102 -7.30 3.57 6.70
C VAL A 102 -6.38 4.77 6.89
N HIS A 103 -5.39 4.95 6.01
CA HIS A 103 -4.38 6.02 6.13
C HIS A 103 -3.82 6.41 4.77
N VAL A 104 -3.16 7.57 4.72
CA VAL A 104 -2.36 8.02 3.57
C VAL A 104 -0.89 7.89 3.93
N GLU A 105 -0.10 7.31 3.03
CA GLU A 105 1.35 7.23 3.15
C GLU A 105 2.02 8.30 2.30
N PRO A 106 3.07 8.98 2.82
CA PRO A 106 3.87 9.89 2.02
C PRO A 106 4.52 9.16 0.84
N PHE A 107 4.57 9.81 -0.31
CA PHE A 107 5.27 9.31 -1.49
C PHE A 107 6.35 10.31 -1.86
N GLY A 108 7.60 9.88 -1.96
CA GLY A 108 8.73 10.77 -2.05
C GLY A 108 9.76 10.40 -3.10
N ALA A 109 10.49 11.41 -3.56
CA ALA A 109 11.71 11.26 -4.32
C ALA A 109 12.91 11.34 -3.36
N TYR A 110 13.89 10.48 -3.56
CA TYR A 110 15.07 10.34 -2.71
C TYR A 110 16.33 10.43 -3.56
N SER A 111 17.40 10.96 -2.98
CA SER A 111 18.73 11.01 -3.61
C SER A 111 19.84 11.16 -2.57
N ASN A 112 20.94 10.44 -2.75
CA ASN A 112 22.16 10.66 -1.98
C ASN A 112 23.04 11.79 -2.57
N LYS A 113 22.71 12.28 -3.79
CA LYS A 113 23.55 13.18 -4.59
C LYS A 113 23.14 14.65 -4.44
N ILE A 114 21.87 14.93 -4.17
CA ILE A 114 21.26 16.27 -4.12
C ILE A 114 20.32 16.40 -2.94
N LYS A 115 19.98 17.62 -2.54
CA LYS A 115 19.09 17.91 -1.40
C LYS A 115 17.71 18.40 -1.80
N SER A 116 17.50 18.69 -3.08
CA SER A 116 16.22 19.13 -3.65
C SER A 116 16.11 18.66 -5.07
N VAL A 117 14.91 18.25 -5.49
CA VAL A 117 14.63 17.88 -6.90
C VAL A 117 14.90 19.02 -7.88
N LYS A 118 14.93 20.27 -7.39
CA LYS A 118 15.28 21.44 -8.21
C LYS A 118 16.75 21.47 -8.62
N GLU A 119 17.61 20.75 -7.91
CA GLU A 119 19.04 20.61 -8.21
C GLU A 119 19.33 19.54 -9.29
N LEU A 120 18.31 18.78 -9.74
CA LEU A 120 18.44 17.85 -10.86
C LEU A 120 19.00 18.60 -12.08
N LYS A 121 20.06 18.05 -12.65
CA LYS A 121 20.73 18.60 -13.83
C LYS A 121 19.96 18.23 -15.12
N ASP A 122 20.28 18.92 -16.20
CA ASP A 122 19.77 18.57 -17.52
C ASP A 122 20.20 17.14 -17.90
N GLY A 123 19.22 16.33 -18.34
CA GLY A 123 19.43 14.94 -18.69
C GLY A 123 19.51 13.97 -17.51
N ALA A 124 19.25 14.45 -16.27
CA ALA A 124 19.24 13.61 -15.08
C ALA A 124 18.24 12.44 -15.20
N THR A 125 18.59 11.31 -14.57
CA THR A 125 17.77 10.09 -14.56
C THR A 125 16.95 10.01 -13.28
N VAL A 126 15.67 9.68 -13.42
CA VAL A 126 14.73 9.47 -12.31
C VAL A 126 14.10 8.08 -12.43
N ALA A 127 14.40 7.21 -11.47
CA ALA A 127 13.76 5.89 -11.39
C ALA A 127 12.38 6.00 -10.75
N ILE A 128 11.38 5.36 -11.36
CA ILE A 128 9.99 5.38 -10.94
C ILE A 128 9.40 3.96 -10.94
N PRO A 129 8.38 3.66 -10.12
CA PRO A 129 7.73 2.36 -10.11
C PRO A 129 7.18 1.97 -11.48
N ASN A 130 7.19 0.67 -11.78
CA ASN A 130 6.77 0.14 -13.09
C ASN A 130 5.25 -0.04 -13.22
N ASP A 131 4.50 -0.03 -12.11
CA ASP A 131 3.05 -0.13 -12.19
C ASP A 131 2.41 1.20 -12.61
N PRO A 132 1.28 1.16 -13.38
CA PRO A 132 0.70 2.38 -13.94
C PRO A 132 0.29 3.41 -12.89
N SER A 133 -0.17 2.97 -11.72
CA SER A 133 -0.63 3.86 -10.65
C SER A 133 0.53 4.57 -9.96
N ASN A 134 1.53 3.84 -9.44
CA ASN A 134 2.65 4.46 -8.72
C ASN A 134 3.63 5.14 -9.69
N GLY A 135 3.84 4.61 -10.89
CA GLY A 135 4.60 5.29 -11.95
C GLY A 135 3.96 6.62 -12.33
N GLY A 136 2.64 6.63 -12.52
CA GLY A 136 1.87 7.86 -12.77
C GLY A 136 1.96 8.84 -11.60
N ARG A 137 1.82 8.35 -10.36
CA ARG A 137 1.97 9.14 -9.12
C ARG A 137 3.34 9.82 -9.03
N ALA A 138 4.41 9.12 -9.45
CA ALA A 138 5.74 9.70 -9.51
C ALA A 138 5.84 10.86 -10.50
N LEU A 139 5.25 10.72 -11.69
CA LEU A 139 5.20 11.81 -12.68
C LEU A 139 4.36 12.99 -12.17
N ILE A 140 3.24 12.73 -11.49
CA ILE A 140 2.41 13.76 -10.85
C ILE A 140 3.21 14.51 -9.77
N LEU A 141 3.99 13.81 -8.94
CA LEU A 141 4.87 14.44 -7.95
C LEU A 141 5.85 15.40 -8.62
N LEU A 142 6.55 14.96 -9.67
CA LEU A 142 7.50 15.79 -10.41
C LEU A 142 6.84 16.99 -11.11
N ALA A 143 5.62 16.82 -11.63
CA ALA A 143 4.84 17.91 -12.20
C ALA A 143 4.45 18.95 -11.14
N LYS A 144 4.00 18.52 -9.96
CA LYS A 144 3.70 19.41 -8.83
C LYS A 144 4.94 20.17 -8.33
N GLN A 145 6.13 19.61 -8.49
CA GLN A 145 7.39 20.31 -8.22
C GLN A 145 7.82 21.27 -9.35
N GLY A 146 7.05 21.37 -10.44
CA GLY A 146 7.32 22.25 -11.57
C GLY A 146 8.45 21.78 -12.49
N LEU A 147 8.83 20.49 -12.42
CA LEU A 147 9.92 19.92 -13.21
C LEU A 147 9.47 19.48 -14.61
N ILE A 148 8.20 19.09 -14.73
CA ILE A 148 7.56 18.65 -15.99
C ILE A 148 6.13 19.15 -16.06
N GLU A 149 5.53 19.11 -17.26
CA GLU A 149 4.09 19.29 -17.45
C GLU A 149 3.48 18.04 -18.09
N LEU A 150 2.33 17.62 -17.57
CA LEU A 150 1.58 16.47 -18.05
C LEU A 150 0.45 16.92 -18.97
N LYS A 151 0.17 16.12 -20.02
CA LYS A 151 -0.89 16.37 -21.00
C LYS A 151 -2.27 16.47 -20.33
N ASP A 152 -2.57 15.59 -19.37
CA ASP A 152 -3.76 15.61 -18.55
C ASP A 152 -3.38 15.63 -17.07
N PRO A 153 -3.49 16.79 -16.38
CA PRO A 153 -3.15 16.92 -14.97
C PRO A 153 -4.14 16.22 -14.04
N GLN A 154 -5.28 15.71 -14.53
CA GLN A 154 -6.27 14.97 -13.74
C GLN A 154 -6.08 13.45 -13.84
N SER A 155 -5.29 12.97 -14.79
CA SER A 155 -4.98 11.55 -14.91
C SER A 155 -4.21 11.06 -13.67
N LEU A 156 -4.64 9.94 -13.08
CA LEU A 156 -3.93 9.26 -11.99
C LEU A 156 -2.93 8.20 -12.49
N THR A 157 -2.89 7.96 -13.80
CA THR A 157 -2.02 6.96 -14.42
C THR A 157 -1.28 7.52 -15.64
N PRO A 158 -0.72 8.77 -15.58
CA PRO A 158 0.08 9.27 -16.69
C PRO A 158 1.33 8.41 -16.88
N THR A 159 1.80 8.33 -18.10
CA THR A 159 3.04 7.65 -18.50
C THR A 159 4.11 8.67 -18.91
N PRO A 160 5.37 8.30 -19.08
CA PRO A 160 6.38 9.20 -19.65
C PRO A 160 6.02 9.79 -21.03
N LEU A 161 5.13 9.13 -21.78
CA LEU A 161 4.65 9.63 -23.07
C LEU A 161 3.65 10.80 -22.93
N ASP A 162 3.08 10.96 -21.74
CA ASP A 162 2.16 12.06 -21.44
C ASP A 162 2.87 13.33 -20.93
N VAL A 163 4.21 13.31 -20.86
CA VAL A 163 5.02 14.48 -20.53
C VAL A 163 5.13 15.39 -21.75
N VAL A 164 4.42 16.52 -21.71
CA VAL A 164 4.39 17.49 -22.82
C VAL A 164 5.44 18.58 -22.70
N LYS A 165 6.00 18.80 -21.48
CA LYS A 165 7.08 19.74 -21.25
C LYS A 165 8.07 19.13 -20.25
N ASN A 166 9.33 19.15 -20.61
CA ASN A 166 10.44 18.60 -19.83
C ASN A 166 11.70 19.47 -20.04
N PRO A 167 11.76 20.66 -19.43
CA PRO A 167 12.82 21.64 -19.74
C PRO A 167 14.20 21.12 -19.37
N LYS A 168 14.32 20.30 -18.33
CA LYS A 168 15.56 19.67 -17.89
C LYS A 168 15.90 18.38 -18.65
N LYS A 169 15.08 17.97 -19.62
CA LYS A 169 15.27 16.72 -20.39
C LYS A 169 15.47 15.50 -19.47
N LEU A 170 14.73 15.42 -18.35
CA LEU A 170 14.79 14.31 -17.42
C LEU A 170 14.50 12.99 -18.14
N LYS A 171 15.25 11.96 -17.79
CA LYS A 171 15.08 10.60 -18.30
C LYS A 171 14.41 9.76 -17.24
N PHE A 172 13.28 9.15 -17.55
CA PHE A 172 12.57 8.29 -16.61
C PHE A 172 12.99 6.84 -16.84
N LEU A 173 13.20 6.11 -15.72
CA LEU A 173 13.44 4.68 -15.70
C LEU A 173 12.17 3.99 -15.15
N PRO A 174 11.17 3.67 -16.02
CA PRO A 174 9.85 3.23 -15.58
C PRO A 174 9.74 1.70 -15.43
N ASN A 175 10.79 0.94 -15.66
CA ASN A 175 10.74 -0.53 -15.70
C ASN A 175 11.24 -1.17 -14.39
N VAL A 176 11.17 -0.46 -13.27
CA VAL A 176 11.67 -0.93 -11.98
C VAL A 176 10.51 -1.30 -11.07
N GLU A 177 10.48 -2.52 -10.58
CA GLU A 177 9.52 -2.91 -9.53
C GLU A 177 9.68 -2.04 -8.30
N ALA A 178 8.55 -1.63 -7.71
CA ALA A 178 8.56 -0.73 -6.55
C ALA A 178 9.44 -1.25 -5.40
N ALA A 179 9.45 -2.56 -5.17
CA ALA A 179 10.27 -3.22 -4.15
C ALA A 179 11.79 -3.08 -4.37
N LEU A 180 12.24 -2.83 -5.61
CA LEU A 180 13.67 -2.72 -5.94
C LEU A 180 14.19 -1.28 -5.88
N LEU A 181 13.31 -0.28 -5.82
CA LEU A 181 13.71 1.13 -5.81
C LEU A 181 14.58 1.53 -4.61
N PRO A 182 14.37 1.01 -3.38
CA PRO A 182 15.29 1.28 -2.28
C PRO A 182 16.70 0.76 -2.54
N GLN A 183 16.84 -0.38 -3.23
CA GLN A 183 18.16 -0.89 -3.60
C GLN A 183 18.86 0.03 -4.61
N MET A 184 18.14 0.55 -5.60
CA MET A 184 18.69 1.54 -6.52
C MET A 184 19.17 2.80 -5.80
N TYR A 185 18.39 3.29 -4.83
CA TYR A 185 18.80 4.40 -3.97
C TYR A 185 20.10 4.09 -3.20
N ASN A 186 20.19 2.92 -2.57
CA ASN A 186 21.38 2.49 -1.82
C ASN A 186 22.63 2.31 -2.70
N ASN A 187 22.43 1.96 -3.97
CA ASN A 187 23.50 1.77 -4.96
C ASN A 187 23.84 3.06 -5.72
N ASP A 188 23.23 4.20 -5.39
CA ASP A 188 23.37 5.46 -6.13
C ASP A 188 23.01 5.36 -7.62
N GLU A 189 22.08 4.45 -7.97
CA GLU A 189 21.58 4.27 -9.31
C GLU A 189 20.54 5.34 -9.66
N GLY A 190 20.74 6.05 -10.77
CA GLY A 190 19.97 7.24 -11.11
C GLY A 190 20.39 8.49 -10.32
N ASP A 191 19.80 9.62 -10.66
CA ASP A 191 20.02 10.90 -9.97
C ASP A 191 18.97 11.14 -8.87
N ALA A 192 17.79 10.56 -9.03
CA ALA A 192 16.75 10.44 -8.02
C ALA A 192 15.97 9.14 -8.20
N VAL A 193 15.39 8.64 -7.10
CA VAL A 193 14.58 7.43 -7.05
C VAL A 193 13.28 7.75 -6.33
N VAL A 194 12.12 7.42 -6.91
CA VAL A 194 10.81 7.70 -6.29
C VAL A 194 10.30 6.43 -5.62
N ILE A 195 10.14 6.47 -4.30
CA ILE A 195 9.90 5.28 -3.46
C ILE A 195 8.60 5.43 -2.68
N ASN A 196 7.79 4.36 -2.63
CA ASN A 196 6.63 4.25 -1.75
C ASN A 196 7.06 4.18 -0.28
N ALA A 197 6.29 4.80 0.63
CA ALA A 197 6.69 4.94 2.03
C ALA A 197 6.96 3.61 2.73
N ASN A 198 6.14 2.59 2.52
CA ASN A 198 6.35 1.28 3.13
C ASN A 198 7.72 0.69 2.77
N TYR A 199 8.14 0.79 1.51
CA TYR A 199 9.46 0.33 1.08
C TYR A 199 10.61 1.24 1.57
N ALA A 200 10.36 2.55 1.70
CA ALA A 200 11.31 3.47 2.29
C ALA A 200 11.55 3.13 3.78
N ILE A 201 10.48 2.91 4.54
CA ILE A 201 10.55 2.53 5.97
C ILE A 201 11.28 1.19 6.13
N ASP A 202 10.93 0.19 5.32
CA ASP A 202 11.55 -1.15 5.35
C ASP A 202 13.07 -1.08 5.05
N ALA A 203 13.47 -0.12 4.23
CA ALA A 203 14.89 0.18 3.93
C ALA A 203 15.57 1.10 4.96
N GLY A 204 14.88 1.47 6.05
CA GLY A 204 15.42 2.32 7.12
C GLY A 204 15.41 3.82 6.83
N LEU A 205 14.67 4.27 5.81
CA LEU A 205 14.49 5.69 5.49
C LEU A 205 13.30 6.27 6.26
N ASP A 206 13.40 7.54 6.65
CA ASP A 206 12.27 8.31 7.19
C ASP A 206 11.50 8.95 6.01
N PRO A 207 10.26 8.52 5.71
CA PRO A 207 9.53 8.97 4.53
C PRO A 207 9.07 10.43 4.59
N VAL A 208 9.30 11.11 5.72
CA VAL A 208 8.97 12.53 5.91
C VAL A 208 10.22 13.41 5.83
N LYS A 209 11.35 12.95 6.37
CA LYS A 209 12.58 13.77 6.52
C LYS A 209 13.61 13.55 5.41
N ASP A 210 13.70 12.31 4.89
CA ASP A 210 14.75 11.95 3.94
C ASP A 210 14.44 12.27 2.47
N PRO A 211 13.16 12.41 2.03
CA PRO A 211 12.88 12.75 0.64
C PRO A 211 13.40 14.14 0.26
N ILE A 212 13.94 14.26 -0.94
CA ILE A 212 14.28 15.55 -1.59
C ILE A 212 13.06 16.25 -2.20
N ALA A 213 11.94 15.53 -2.31
CA ALA A 213 10.57 16.01 -2.55
C ALA A 213 9.58 14.97 -2.05
N VAL A 214 8.48 15.43 -1.46
CA VAL A 214 7.39 14.60 -0.95
C VAL A 214 6.05 15.18 -1.42
N GLU A 215 5.06 14.32 -1.67
CA GLU A 215 3.72 14.77 -2.01
C GLU A 215 2.96 15.31 -0.79
N SER A 216 1.96 16.19 -1.06
CA SER A 216 1.05 16.68 -0.02
C SER A 216 0.07 15.58 0.42
N GLY A 217 -0.22 15.52 1.71
CA GLY A 217 -1.31 14.70 2.25
C GLY A 217 -2.71 15.30 2.02
N GLU A 218 -2.81 16.57 1.65
CA GLU A 218 -4.10 17.25 1.42
C GLU A 218 -4.74 16.78 0.11
N ASN A 219 -6.04 16.43 0.19
CA ASN A 219 -6.83 15.93 -0.94
C ASN A 219 -6.15 14.78 -1.70
N ASN A 220 -5.44 13.93 -0.95
CA ASN A 220 -4.66 12.84 -1.50
C ASN A 220 -5.57 11.64 -1.82
N PRO A 221 -5.64 11.17 -3.09
CA PRO A 221 -6.49 10.05 -3.47
C PRO A 221 -5.91 8.68 -3.10
N TYR A 222 -4.67 8.64 -2.60
CA TYR A 222 -3.90 7.40 -2.37
C TYR A 222 -4.03 6.88 -0.93
N ALA A 223 -5.22 7.02 -0.31
CA ALA A 223 -5.49 6.38 0.97
C ALA A 223 -5.38 4.86 0.83
N ASN A 224 -4.61 4.24 1.73
CA ASN A 224 -4.50 2.78 1.84
C ASN A 224 -5.81 2.17 2.31
N ILE A 225 -6.16 1.03 1.73
CA ILE A 225 -7.48 0.41 1.81
C ILE A 225 -7.40 -1.05 2.25
N ILE A 226 -8.50 -1.51 2.87
CA ILE A 226 -8.72 -2.94 3.10
C ILE A 226 -9.56 -3.47 1.94
N THR A 227 -9.08 -4.52 1.29
CA THR A 227 -9.65 -5.09 0.07
C THR A 227 -10.02 -6.55 0.27
N VAL A 228 -11.14 -6.96 -0.32
CA VAL A 228 -11.65 -8.34 -0.31
C VAL A 228 -12.06 -8.76 -1.72
N HIS A 229 -12.31 -10.05 -1.93
CA HIS A 229 -12.99 -10.54 -3.13
C HIS A 229 -14.49 -10.18 -3.03
N ARG A 230 -15.12 -9.76 -4.14
CA ARG A 230 -16.55 -9.47 -4.22
C ARG A 230 -17.40 -10.72 -4.00
#